data_aad28491f2e3107ce1b2b9c825fef4af
#
_entry.id   aad28491f2e3107ce1b2b9c825fef4af
#
_cell.length_a   1.000
_cell.length_b   1.000
_cell.length_c   1.000
_cell.angle_alpha   90.00
_cell.angle_beta   90.00
_cell.angle_gamma   90.00
#
_symmetry.space_group_name_H-M   'P 1'
#
loop_
_entity.id
_entity.type
_entity.pdbx_description
1 polymer ?
#
loop_
_entity_poly.entity_id
_entity_poly.type
_entity_poly.pdbx_seq_one_letter_code
_entity_poly.pdbx_strand_id
1 'polypeptide(L)'
;MLNKIKEIKKEMGDDLLILAHHYQNDQIVSVADYVGDSLKLAQMAEKNKTAKYIVFCGVHFMAETADILTEDWQKVLLPALTAGCPMANMADLDQAEKAWELLKAEFGDEETVPVTY
;
A
#
# COMPACT_ATOMS: atom_id res chain seq x y z
N MET A 1 -22.73 0.93 9.90
CA MET A 1 -21.27 0.75 9.83
C MET A 1 -20.57 2.08 9.62
N LEU A 2 -20.82 2.84 8.55
CA LEU A 2 -20.16 4.13 8.28
C LEU A 2 -20.27 5.17 9.41
N ASN A 3 -21.44 5.32 10.02
CA ASN A 3 -21.62 6.26 11.13
C ASN A 3 -20.71 5.93 12.31
N LYS A 4 -20.52 4.64 12.61
CA LYS A 4 -19.61 4.22 13.68
C LYS A 4 -18.14 4.53 13.35
N ILE A 5 -17.74 4.39 12.07
CA ILE A 5 -16.38 4.79 11.65
C ILE A 5 -16.20 6.30 11.82
N LYS A 6 -17.18 7.10 11.42
CA LYS A 6 -17.14 8.57 11.59
C LYS A 6 -17.09 9.00 13.07
N GLU A 7 -17.80 8.30 13.94
CA GLU A 7 -17.74 8.52 15.39
C GLU A 7 -16.36 8.22 15.95
N ILE A 8 -15.79 7.04 15.66
CA ILE A 8 -14.45 6.66 16.09
C ILE A 8 -13.41 7.63 15.55
N LYS A 9 -13.51 8.01 14.27
CA LYS A 9 -12.62 9.00 13.66
C LYS A 9 -12.66 10.34 14.39
N LYS A 10 -13.84 10.77 14.79
CA LYS A 10 -14.02 12.01 15.58
C LYS A 10 -13.44 11.89 16.99
N GLU A 11 -13.60 10.72 17.64
CA GLU A 11 -13.05 10.46 18.98
C GLU A 11 -11.53 10.40 18.98
N MET A 12 -10.94 9.77 17.96
CA MET A 12 -9.49 9.60 17.85
C MET A 12 -8.77 10.85 17.31
N GLY A 13 -9.48 11.70 16.58
CA GLY A 13 -8.91 12.93 16.04
C GLY A 13 -7.64 12.68 15.23
N ASP A 14 -6.57 13.41 15.56
CA ASP A 14 -5.28 13.35 14.87
C ASP A 14 -4.51 12.04 15.12
N ASP A 15 -4.93 11.21 16.07
CA ASP A 15 -4.32 9.90 16.31
C ASP A 15 -4.67 8.85 15.24
N LEU A 16 -5.67 9.11 14.39
CA LEU A 16 -6.13 8.20 13.34
C LEU A 16 -6.02 8.83 11.95
N LEU A 17 -5.34 8.13 11.05
CA LEU A 17 -5.29 8.44 9.64
C LEU A 17 -5.89 7.29 8.83
N ILE A 18 -6.84 7.57 7.94
CA ILE A 18 -7.45 6.59 7.03
C ILE A 18 -7.01 6.90 5.60
N LEU A 19 -6.28 5.98 5.00
CA LEU A 19 -5.83 6.04 3.62
C LEU A 19 -6.63 5.05 2.77
N ALA A 20 -7.15 5.46 1.62
CA ALA A 20 -7.90 4.59 0.74
C ALA A 20 -7.36 4.64 -0.69
N HIS A 21 -7.08 3.47 -1.26
CA HIS A 21 -6.75 3.38 -2.68
C HIS A 21 -7.96 3.79 -3.52
N HIS A 22 -7.73 4.47 -4.64
CA HIS A 22 -8.79 5.04 -5.46
C HIS A 22 -9.77 4.02 -6.07
N TYR A 23 -9.45 2.73 -6.09
CA TYR A 23 -10.39 1.69 -6.52
C TYR A 23 -11.30 1.15 -5.40
N GLN A 24 -11.16 1.65 -4.18
CA GLN A 24 -12.08 1.29 -3.10
C GLN A 24 -13.50 1.80 -3.40
N ASN A 25 -14.50 1.12 -2.83
CA ASN A 25 -15.89 1.57 -3.01
C ASN A 25 -16.13 2.94 -2.36
N ASP A 26 -17.15 3.65 -2.85
CA ASP A 26 -17.48 5.02 -2.43
C ASP A 26 -17.70 5.16 -0.92
N GLN A 27 -18.17 4.11 -0.25
CA GLN A 27 -18.38 4.14 1.20
C GLN A 27 -17.06 4.25 1.96
N ILE A 28 -16.03 3.52 1.54
CA ILE A 28 -14.69 3.59 2.13
C ILE A 28 -14.02 4.92 1.77
N VAL A 29 -14.11 5.33 0.51
CA VAL A 29 -13.60 6.63 0.04
C VAL A 29 -14.21 7.78 0.84
N SER A 30 -15.50 7.72 1.18
CA SER A 30 -16.21 8.77 1.93
C SER A 30 -15.73 8.98 3.38
N VAL A 31 -14.98 8.06 3.94
CA VAL A 31 -14.44 8.14 5.31
C VAL A 31 -12.92 8.29 5.34
N ALA A 32 -12.25 8.16 4.20
CA ALA A 32 -10.81 8.31 4.08
C ALA A 32 -10.38 9.78 4.25
N ASP A 33 -9.18 9.99 4.77
CA ASP A 33 -8.53 11.30 4.83
C ASP A 33 -7.82 11.62 3.53
N TYR A 34 -7.21 10.60 2.91
CA TYR A 34 -6.58 10.70 1.61
C TYR A 34 -7.00 9.55 0.71
N VAL A 35 -7.20 9.86 -0.57
CA VAL A 35 -7.49 8.90 -1.64
C VAL A 35 -6.46 9.08 -2.74
N GLY A 36 -5.91 7.98 -3.23
CA GLY A 36 -4.88 8.03 -4.28
C GLY A 36 -4.39 6.67 -4.72
N ASP A 37 -3.32 6.68 -5.48
CA ASP A 37 -2.56 5.48 -5.83
C ASP A 37 -1.65 5.01 -4.68
N SER A 38 -1.02 3.85 -4.85
CA SER A 38 -0.19 3.21 -3.83
C SER A 38 0.98 4.09 -3.38
N LEU A 39 1.72 4.67 -4.31
CA LEU A 39 2.88 5.51 -4.01
C LEU A 39 2.47 6.80 -3.29
N LYS A 40 1.41 7.45 -3.79
CA LYS A 40 0.88 8.67 -3.18
C LYS A 40 0.45 8.45 -1.75
N LEU A 41 -0.24 7.35 -1.48
CA LEU A 41 -0.71 7.01 -0.13
C LEU A 41 0.44 6.68 0.81
N ALA A 42 1.46 5.95 0.34
CA ALA A 42 2.66 5.67 1.12
C ALA A 42 3.40 6.98 1.50
N GLN A 43 3.52 7.92 0.56
CA GLN A 43 4.08 9.25 0.84
C GLN A 43 3.22 10.09 1.81
N MET A 44 1.89 9.92 1.80
CA MET A 44 1.01 10.57 2.78
C MET A 44 1.19 9.97 4.17
N ALA A 45 1.37 8.65 4.27
CA ALA A 45 1.71 7.98 5.53
C ALA A 45 3.06 8.48 6.08
N GLU A 46 4.11 8.49 5.25
CA GLU A 46 5.45 8.98 5.61
C GLU A 46 5.43 10.43 6.15
N LYS A 47 4.68 11.31 5.50
CA LYS A 47 4.57 12.72 5.89
C LYS A 47 3.76 12.95 7.16
N ASN A 48 2.88 12.03 7.52
CA ASN A 48 2.09 12.15 8.73
C ASN A 48 2.92 11.74 9.95
N LYS A 49 3.23 12.68 10.81
CA LYS A 49 4.01 12.47 12.05
C LYS A 49 3.16 12.61 13.32
N THR A 50 1.84 12.56 13.20
CA THR A 50 0.92 12.73 14.33
C THR A 50 0.07 11.49 14.59
N ALA A 51 -0.43 10.83 13.55
CA ALA A 51 -1.30 9.69 13.69
C ALA A 51 -0.55 8.48 14.26
N LYS A 52 -1.08 7.96 15.37
CA LYS A 52 -0.62 6.72 15.99
C LYS A 52 -1.08 5.49 15.21
N TYR A 53 -2.26 5.57 14.61
CA TYR A 53 -2.88 4.50 13.85
C TYR A 53 -3.15 4.95 12.42
N ILE A 54 -2.64 4.19 11.46
CA ILE A 54 -2.83 4.43 10.04
C ILE A 54 -3.60 3.25 9.45
N VAL A 55 -4.87 3.44 9.12
CA VAL A 55 -5.68 2.40 8.48
C VAL A 55 -5.50 2.50 6.98
N PHE A 56 -4.90 1.48 6.38
CA PHE A 56 -4.63 1.43 4.95
C PHE A 56 -5.69 0.57 4.24
N CYS A 57 -6.64 1.21 3.56
CA CYS A 57 -7.67 0.56 2.77
C CYS A 57 -7.16 0.32 1.33
N GLY A 58 -6.41 -0.75 1.17
CA GLY A 58 -5.78 -1.18 -0.08
C GLY A 58 -5.40 -2.64 -0.02
N VAL A 59 -4.37 -3.03 -0.77
CA VAL A 59 -3.82 -4.38 -0.76
C VAL A 59 -2.59 -4.48 0.12
N HIS A 60 -2.18 -5.70 0.44
CA HIS A 60 -1.15 -6.02 1.43
C HIS A 60 0.17 -5.28 1.19
N PHE A 61 0.75 -5.38 0.00
CA PHE A 61 2.06 -4.76 -0.29
C PHE A 61 2.06 -3.22 -0.16
N MET A 62 0.91 -2.57 -0.37
CA MET A 62 0.78 -1.12 -0.18
C MET A 62 0.86 -0.74 1.29
N ALA A 63 0.23 -1.54 2.16
CA ALA A 63 0.30 -1.35 3.60
C ALA A 63 1.71 -1.60 4.14
N GLU A 64 2.41 -2.63 3.62
CA GLU A 64 3.82 -2.88 3.96
C GLU A 64 4.72 -1.72 3.57
N THR A 65 4.54 -1.17 2.38
CA THR A 65 5.30 0.02 1.94
C THR A 65 5.05 1.21 2.86
N ALA A 66 3.80 1.43 3.28
CA ALA A 66 3.47 2.47 4.23
C ALA A 66 4.11 2.23 5.60
N ASP A 67 4.12 0.99 6.08
CA ASP A 67 4.72 0.60 7.36
C ASP A 67 6.24 0.82 7.38
N ILE A 68 6.93 0.48 6.28
CA ILE A 68 8.38 0.71 6.13
C ILE A 68 8.73 2.20 6.16
N LEU A 69 7.86 3.07 5.65
CA LEU A 69 8.13 4.51 5.53
C LEU A 69 7.66 5.32 6.73
N THR A 70 6.90 4.73 7.63
CA THR A 70 6.38 5.40 8.84
C THR A 70 7.34 5.25 10.03
N GLU A 71 7.04 5.91 11.13
CA GLU A 71 7.86 5.85 12.34
C GLU A 71 7.55 4.58 13.16
N ASP A 72 8.52 4.02 13.86
CA ASP A 72 8.39 2.79 14.67
C ASP A 72 7.22 2.79 15.67
N TRP A 73 6.81 3.96 16.13
CA TRP A 73 5.72 4.13 17.08
C TRP A 73 4.33 4.18 16.40
N GLN A 74 4.27 4.41 15.09
CA GLN A 74 3.03 4.37 14.31
C GLN A 74 2.66 2.92 14.00
N LYS A 75 1.37 2.65 13.85
CA LYS A 75 0.84 1.31 13.56
C LYS A 75 0.03 1.36 12.28
N VAL A 76 0.54 0.71 11.25
CA VAL A 76 -0.20 0.53 9.99
C VAL A 76 -1.11 -0.70 10.11
N LEU A 77 -2.39 -0.48 9.87
CA LEU A 77 -3.44 -1.49 10.02
C LEU A 77 -4.08 -1.77 8.66
N LEU A 78 -4.05 -3.02 8.23
CA LEU A 78 -4.73 -3.49 7.03
C LEU A 78 -6.02 -4.20 7.42
N PRO A 79 -7.21 -3.70 7.04
CA PRO A 79 -8.50 -4.29 7.44
C PRO A 79 -8.72 -5.70 6.93
N ALA A 80 -8.12 -6.07 5.80
CA ALA A 80 -8.20 -7.40 5.20
C ALA A 80 -6.83 -7.91 4.81
N LEU A 81 -6.22 -8.76 5.65
CA LEU A 81 -4.88 -9.33 5.40
C LEU A 81 -4.80 -10.17 4.13
N THR A 82 -5.94 -10.70 3.67
CA THR A 82 -6.04 -11.49 2.43
C THR A 82 -6.24 -10.64 1.19
N ALA A 83 -6.31 -9.31 1.33
CA ALA A 83 -6.45 -8.41 0.20
C ALA A 83 -5.18 -8.45 -0.66
N GLY A 84 -5.24 -9.14 -1.79
CA GLY A 84 -4.15 -9.29 -2.76
C GLY A 84 -4.45 -8.55 -4.07
N CYS A 85 -3.44 -8.50 -4.92
CA CYS A 85 -3.55 -7.96 -6.27
C CYS A 85 -3.10 -9.02 -7.28
N PRO A 86 -3.97 -9.50 -8.18
CA PRO A 86 -3.60 -10.49 -9.19
C PRO A 86 -2.43 -10.04 -10.07
N MET A 87 -2.32 -8.73 -10.33
CA MET A 87 -1.21 -8.18 -11.11
C MET A 87 0.12 -8.25 -10.33
N ALA A 88 0.11 -7.93 -9.04
CA ALA A 88 1.30 -8.03 -8.19
C ALA A 88 1.76 -9.49 -7.98
N ASN A 89 0.82 -10.43 -8.03
CA ASN A 89 1.09 -11.85 -7.86
C ASN A 89 1.29 -12.61 -9.19
N MET A 90 1.41 -11.89 -10.31
CA MET A 90 1.45 -12.50 -11.65
C MET A 90 2.75 -13.22 -11.94
N ALA A 91 3.88 -12.71 -11.45
CA ALA A 91 5.20 -13.32 -11.59
C ALA A 91 5.75 -13.65 -10.19
N ASP A 92 6.14 -14.91 -9.99
CA ASP A 92 6.87 -15.31 -8.78
C ASP A 92 8.39 -15.12 -8.97
N LEU A 93 9.11 -15.13 -7.85
CA LEU A 93 10.55 -14.89 -7.84
C LEU A 93 11.31 -15.88 -8.73
N ASP A 94 11.01 -17.18 -8.61
CA ASP A 94 11.69 -18.22 -9.38
C ASP A 94 11.51 -18.06 -10.89
N GLN A 95 10.33 -17.63 -11.31
CA GLN A 95 10.04 -17.34 -12.73
C GLN A 95 10.80 -16.10 -13.20
N ALA A 96 10.84 -15.06 -12.41
CA ALA A 96 11.56 -13.83 -12.71
C ALA A 96 13.08 -14.09 -12.82
N GLU A 97 13.66 -14.83 -11.89
CA GLU A 97 15.08 -15.20 -11.90
C GLU A 97 15.45 -16.01 -13.13
N LYS A 98 14.68 -17.06 -13.45
CA LYS A 98 14.90 -17.89 -14.65
C LYS A 98 14.81 -17.07 -15.94
N ALA A 99 13.80 -16.19 -16.05
CA ALA A 99 13.67 -15.31 -17.20
C ALA A 99 14.87 -14.37 -17.32
N TRP A 100 15.33 -13.83 -16.19
CA TRP A 100 16.49 -12.95 -16.13
C TRP A 100 17.77 -13.65 -16.59
N GLU A 101 18.04 -14.87 -16.12
CA GLU A 101 19.19 -15.67 -16.52
C GLU A 101 19.19 -15.96 -18.03
N LEU A 102 18.03 -16.33 -18.60
CA LEU A 102 17.90 -16.57 -20.04
C LEU A 102 18.17 -15.31 -20.86
N LEU A 103 17.62 -14.17 -20.43
CA LEU A 103 17.82 -12.90 -21.13
C LEU A 103 19.27 -12.44 -21.08
N LYS A 104 19.94 -12.59 -19.95
CA LYS A 104 21.36 -12.29 -19.80
C LYS A 104 22.24 -13.18 -20.67
N ALA A 105 21.93 -14.46 -20.75
CA ALA A 105 22.68 -15.41 -21.55
C ALA A 105 22.57 -15.09 -23.07
N GLU A 106 21.43 -14.59 -23.51
CA GLU A 106 21.18 -14.28 -24.92
C GLU A 106 21.68 -12.88 -25.34
N PHE A 107 21.45 -11.88 -24.50
CA PHE A 107 21.68 -10.47 -24.84
C PHE A 107 22.80 -9.79 -24.04
N GLY A 108 23.30 -10.42 -22.98
CA GLY A 108 24.28 -9.84 -22.07
C GLY A 108 23.68 -8.93 -21.00
N ASP A 109 24.48 -8.66 -19.97
CA ASP A 109 24.05 -7.91 -18.79
C ASP A 109 23.75 -6.43 -19.06
N GLU A 110 24.43 -5.83 -20.04
CA GLU A 110 24.33 -4.39 -20.32
C GLU A 110 23.18 -4.03 -21.28
N GLU A 111 22.65 -5.02 -22.00
CA GLU A 111 21.62 -4.82 -23.02
C GLU A 111 20.19 -5.07 -22.52
N THR A 112 20.05 -5.53 -21.27
CA THR A 112 18.76 -5.91 -20.69
C THR A 112 18.47 -5.12 -19.43
N VAL A 113 17.33 -4.43 -19.39
CA VAL A 113 16.90 -3.64 -18.24
C VAL A 113 15.56 -4.18 -17.72
N PRO A 114 15.50 -4.63 -16.44
CA PRO A 114 14.24 -5.04 -15.85
C PRO A 114 13.36 -3.82 -15.59
N VAL A 115 12.10 -3.92 -15.98
CA VAL A 115 11.10 -2.87 -15.72
C VAL A 115 9.93 -3.48 -14.97
N THR A 116 9.60 -2.89 -13.85
CA THR A 116 8.42 -3.21 -13.05
C THR A 116 7.66 -1.94 -12.71
N TYR A 117 6.43 -2.10 -12.32
CA TYR A 117 5.63 -0.96 -11.88
C TYR A 117 5.14 -1.15 -10.46
#